data_b6f4251b961dd743bdd39db4f6e9a3ca
#
_entry.id   b6f4251b961dd743bdd39db4f6e9a3ca
#
_cell.length_a   1.000
_cell.length_b   1.000
_cell.length_c   1.000
_cell.angle_alpha   90.00
_cell.angle_beta   90.00
_cell.angle_gamma   90.00
#
_symmetry.space_group_name_H-M   'P 1'
#
loop_
_entity.id
_entity.type
_entity.pdbx_description
1 polymer ?
#
loop_
_entity_poly.entity_id
_entity_poly.type
_entity_poly.pdbx_seq_one_letter_code
_entity_poly.pdbx_strand_id
1 'polypeptide(L)'
;MNNFSSLVTGVGGIVLLIALVIWLIASRYRVARPNEAYIITGQKGKAVTNPETGLVSTDLSGQKVIMGGGVFVIPLIQRLHVLDLSSRRIMVQIRNAVSGQGIKLNLDGVAIVKVGGNEDSIRAAAQRFLMQQEEIETFTQETLAGALRSIVGGLSVEQIIRDRAAFAQRVADESEASLTGQGLVLDTFQIQDITDDGTYLSDLGRPESAKVGQIAAIAEANARREAEQARLAAEQEIAISERELVLKEAEIKAETDAARAQAAAAGPLAQADRDQAILTEQEKVAVRQAALKDRQLDTEVRKPADAKRYETETAAQG
;
A
#
# COMPACT_ATOMS: atom_id res chain seq x y z
N MET A 1 1.89 -28.54 -82.07
CA MET A 1 1.61 -27.48 -81.13
C MET A 1 0.75 -27.96 -79.95
N ASN A 2 -0.03 -29.02 -80.05
CA ASN A 2 -0.94 -29.51 -79.05
C ASN A 2 -0.26 -30.20 -77.77
N ASN A 3 0.96 -30.77 -77.96
CA ASN A 3 1.66 -31.45 -76.90
C ASN A 3 2.33 -30.48 -75.90
N PHE A 4 2.68 -29.28 -76.34
CA PHE A 4 3.31 -28.29 -75.50
C PHE A 4 2.27 -27.58 -74.56
N SER A 5 1.08 -27.32 -75.09
CA SER A 5 0.01 -26.74 -74.27
C SER A 5 -0.53 -27.71 -73.22
N SER A 6 -0.61 -29.01 -73.52
CA SER A 6 -1.02 -30.02 -72.54
C SER A 6 0.03 -30.27 -71.45
N LEU A 7 1.31 -30.10 -71.80
CA LEU A 7 2.42 -30.19 -70.83
C LEU A 7 2.44 -28.98 -69.87
N VAL A 8 2.21 -27.77 -70.38
CA VAL A 8 2.11 -26.55 -69.60
C VAL A 8 0.91 -26.56 -68.67
N THR A 9 -0.23 -27.02 -69.12
CA THR A 9 -1.44 -27.16 -68.28
C THR A 9 -1.27 -28.26 -67.23
N GLY A 10 -0.61 -29.38 -67.53
CA GLY A 10 -0.28 -30.42 -66.56
C GLY A 10 0.66 -29.97 -65.46
N VAL A 11 1.76 -29.28 -65.83
CA VAL A 11 2.71 -28.73 -64.84
C VAL A 11 2.06 -27.63 -63.99
N GLY A 12 1.24 -26.74 -64.58
CA GLY A 12 0.48 -25.72 -63.86
C GLY A 12 -0.49 -26.33 -62.84
N GLY A 13 -1.19 -27.41 -63.23
CA GLY A 13 -2.08 -28.15 -62.34
C GLY A 13 -1.36 -28.77 -61.13
N ILE A 14 -0.15 -29.38 -61.38
CA ILE A 14 0.66 -29.95 -60.30
C ILE A 14 1.19 -28.85 -59.34
N VAL A 15 1.64 -27.71 -59.84
CA VAL A 15 2.11 -26.59 -59.00
C VAL A 15 0.95 -26.04 -58.16
N LEU A 16 -0.22 -25.91 -58.71
CA LEU A 16 -1.42 -25.44 -58.00
C LEU A 16 -1.85 -26.44 -56.91
N LEU A 17 -1.75 -27.72 -57.18
CA LEU A 17 -2.07 -28.78 -56.21
C LEU A 17 -1.05 -28.80 -55.07
N ILE A 18 0.25 -28.64 -55.35
CA ILE A 18 1.30 -28.53 -54.35
C ILE A 18 1.10 -27.26 -53.49
N ALA A 19 0.81 -26.13 -54.10
CA ALA A 19 0.51 -24.88 -53.37
C ALA A 19 -0.71 -25.02 -52.46
N LEU A 20 -1.76 -25.68 -52.92
CA LEU A 20 -2.98 -25.97 -52.13
C LEU A 20 -2.65 -26.91 -50.95
N VAL A 21 -1.83 -27.95 -51.16
CA VAL A 21 -1.40 -28.86 -50.07
C VAL A 21 -0.55 -28.10 -49.06
N ILE A 22 0.42 -27.28 -49.51
CA ILE A 22 1.23 -26.46 -48.61
C ILE A 22 0.37 -25.48 -47.82
N TRP A 23 -0.59 -24.82 -48.48
CA TRP A 23 -1.54 -23.92 -47.79
C TRP A 23 -2.40 -24.67 -46.76
N LEU A 24 -2.88 -25.87 -47.10
CA LEU A 24 -3.65 -26.74 -46.19
C LEU A 24 -2.81 -27.16 -44.96
N ILE A 25 -1.54 -27.51 -45.15
CA ILE A 25 -0.63 -27.84 -44.06
C ILE A 25 -0.32 -26.62 -43.22
N ALA A 26 0.01 -25.49 -43.81
CA ALA A 26 0.32 -24.24 -43.11
C ALA A 26 -0.88 -23.72 -42.31
N SER A 27 -2.10 -23.84 -42.82
CA SER A 27 -3.32 -23.43 -42.16
C SER A 27 -3.67 -24.27 -40.89
N ARG A 28 -3.07 -25.46 -40.79
CA ARG A 28 -3.29 -26.40 -39.65
C ARG A 28 -2.19 -26.35 -38.61
N TYR A 29 -1.12 -25.62 -38.85
CA TYR A 29 -0.07 -25.41 -37.87
C TYR A 29 -0.47 -24.32 -36.88
N ARG A 30 -0.53 -24.68 -35.59
CA ARG A 30 -0.85 -23.75 -34.50
C ARG A 30 0.32 -23.71 -33.53
N VAL A 31 0.66 -22.52 -33.07
CA VAL A 31 1.71 -22.29 -32.08
C VAL A 31 1.04 -21.82 -30.79
N ALA A 32 1.32 -22.50 -29.69
CA ALA A 32 0.80 -22.12 -28.38
C ALA A 32 1.50 -20.85 -27.89
N ARG A 33 0.72 -19.93 -27.35
CA ARG A 33 1.25 -18.75 -26.66
C ARG A 33 1.87 -19.17 -25.33
N PRO A 34 2.76 -18.36 -24.74
CA PRO A 34 3.39 -18.71 -23.46
C PRO A 34 2.40 -18.91 -22.30
N ASN A 35 1.25 -18.23 -22.35
CA ASN A 35 0.18 -18.32 -21.35
C ASN A 35 -0.94 -19.30 -21.72
N GLU A 36 -0.76 -20.12 -22.75
CA GLU A 36 -1.76 -21.06 -23.23
C GLU A 36 -1.19 -22.47 -23.31
N ALA A 37 -1.98 -23.44 -22.86
CA ALA A 37 -1.71 -24.86 -23.13
C ALA A 37 -2.68 -25.39 -24.18
N TYR A 38 -2.14 -26.04 -25.18
CA TYR A 38 -2.94 -26.76 -26.18
C TYR A 38 -3.19 -28.19 -25.72
N ILE A 39 -4.44 -28.58 -25.68
CA ILE A 39 -4.88 -29.90 -25.30
C ILE A 39 -5.50 -30.54 -26.53
N ILE A 40 -4.85 -31.61 -27.00
CA ILE A 40 -5.30 -32.36 -28.17
C ILE A 40 -5.96 -33.63 -27.66
N THR A 41 -7.22 -33.84 -28.02
CA THR A 41 -8.00 -35.03 -27.76
C THR A 41 -8.18 -35.84 -29.03
N GLY A 42 -8.35 -37.18 -28.90
CA GLY A 42 -8.55 -38.08 -30.04
C GLY A 42 -7.37 -39.00 -30.37
N GLN A 43 -6.30 -38.96 -29.56
CA GLN A 43 -5.20 -39.97 -29.67
C GLN A 43 -5.37 -41.07 -28.63
N LYS A 44 -4.87 -42.27 -28.93
CA LYS A 44 -4.74 -43.34 -27.94
C LYS A 44 -3.71 -42.90 -26.89
N GLY A 45 -4.03 -43.08 -25.62
CA GLY A 45 -3.13 -42.74 -24.51
C GLY A 45 -1.78 -43.42 -24.63
N LYS A 46 -0.73 -42.71 -24.26
CA LYS A 46 0.63 -43.27 -24.18
C LYS A 46 0.87 -43.84 -22.79
N ALA A 47 1.63 -44.94 -22.72
CA ALA A 47 2.12 -45.42 -21.46
C ALA A 47 3.09 -44.40 -20.84
N VAL A 48 2.78 -43.90 -19.65
CA VAL A 48 3.65 -43.03 -18.86
C VAL A 48 4.26 -43.85 -17.74
N THR A 49 5.58 -43.95 -17.71
CA THR A 49 6.31 -44.57 -16.61
C THR A 49 6.56 -43.52 -15.55
N ASN A 50 6.04 -43.71 -14.35
CA ASN A 50 6.26 -42.85 -13.23
C ASN A 50 7.73 -43.01 -12.78
N PRO A 51 8.59 -41.95 -12.82
CA PRO A 51 10.02 -42.09 -12.53
C PRO A 51 10.31 -42.45 -11.07
N GLU A 52 9.39 -42.18 -10.14
CA GLU A 52 9.58 -42.46 -8.71
C GLU A 52 9.14 -43.86 -8.30
N THR A 53 8.14 -44.40 -8.94
CA THR A 53 7.55 -45.71 -8.53
C THR A 53 7.82 -46.83 -9.52
N GLY A 54 8.37 -46.53 -10.70
CA GLY A 54 8.60 -47.53 -11.78
C GLY A 54 7.32 -48.15 -12.37
N LEU A 55 6.14 -47.73 -11.91
CA LEU A 55 4.86 -48.24 -12.39
C LEU A 55 4.53 -47.59 -13.74
N VAL A 56 4.24 -48.45 -14.70
CA VAL A 56 3.73 -48.03 -16.03
C VAL A 56 2.23 -47.75 -15.88
N SER A 57 1.86 -46.48 -15.84
CA SER A 57 0.47 -46.03 -15.93
C SER A 57 0.14 -45.73 -17.39
N THR A 58 -0.90 -46.37 -17.92
CA THR A 58 -1.42 -46.00 -19.23
C THR A 58 -2.28 -44.74 -19.05
N ASP A 59 -1.85 -43.63 -19.64
CA ASP A 59 -2.67 -42.42 -19.68
C ASP A 59 -3.94 -42.69 -20.49
N LEU A 60 -5.00 -43.09 -19.79
CA LEU A 60 -6.32 -43.40 -20.37
C LEU A 60 -7.06 -42.15 -20.84
N SER A 61 -6.57 -40.93 -20.51
CA SER A 61 -7.23 -39.68 -20.86
C SER A 61 -7.18 -39.38 -22.36
N GLY A 62 -6.21 -39.96 -23.07
CA GLY A 62 -6.01 -39.68 -24.51
C GLY A 62 -5.74 -38.24 -24.85
N GLN A 63 -5.30 -37.44 -23.85
CA GLN A 63 -5.02 -36.02 -23.96
C GLN A 63 -3.52 -35.79 -24.14
N LYS A 64 -3.14 -35.06 -25.16
CA LYS A 64 -1.77 -34.58 -25.35
C LYS A 64 -1.70 -33.11 -24.99
N VAL A 65 -0.88 -32.79 -24.01
CA VAL A 65 -0.62 -31.39 -23.59
C VAL A 65 0.59 -30.85 -24.32
N ILE A 66 0.49 -29.63 -24.87
CA ILE A 66 1.59 -28.93 -25.53
C ILE A 66 1.65 -27.50 -24.99
N MET A 67 2.82 -27.15 -24.47
CA MET A 67 3.15 -25.80 -23.99
C MET A 67 4.30 -25.24 -24.81
N GLY A 68 4.19 -23.95 -25.19
CA GLY A 68 5.29 -23.19 -25.83
C GLY A 68 5.80 -23.75 -27.15
N GLY A 69 5.09 -24.70 -27.76
CA GLY A 69 5.47 -25.34 -29.02
C GLY A 69 4.42 -25.22 -30.11
N GLY A 70 4.82 -25.57 -31.34
CA GLY A 70 3.89 -25.69 -32.46
C GLY A 70 3.32 -27.10 -32.56
N VAL A 71 2.09 -27.20 -33.00
CA VAL A 71 1.41 -28.48 -33.24
C VAL A 71 0.68 -28.46 -34.55
N PHE A 72 0.72 -29.59 -35.20
CA PHE A 72 -0.08 -29.90 -36.38
C PHE A 72 -1.31 -30.72 -35.95
N VAL A 73 -2.51 -30.15 -36.19
CA VAL A 73 -3.77 -30.79 -35.81
C VAL A 73 -4.40 -31.47 -37.03
N ILE A 74 -4.61 -32.78 -36.92
CA ILE A 74 -5.25 -33.56 -37.98
C ILE A 74 -6.77 -33.36 -37.88
N PRO A 75 -7.41 -32.68 -38.82
CA PRO A 75 -8.86 -32.48 -38.82
C PRO A 75 -9.54 -33.87 -38.94
N LEU A 76 -10.77 -33.98 -38.39
CA LEU A 76 -11.59 -35.20 -38.30
C LEU A 76 -11.21 -36.19 -37.19
N ILE A 77 -9.92 -36.27 -36.81
CA ILE A 77 -9.47 -37.25 -35.80
C ILE A 77 -9.15 -36.55 -34.47
N GLN A 78 -8.61 -35.35 -34.55
CA GLN A 78 -8.15 -34.60 -33.40
C GLN A 78 -8.94 -33.32 -33.17
N ARG A 79 -9.20 -32.99 -31.91
CA ARG A 79 -9.77 -31.72 -31.49
C ARG A 79 -8.74 -30.98 -30.66
N LEU A 80 -8.53 -29.72 -31.00
CA LEU A 80 -7.66 -28.80 -30.25
C LEU A 80 -8.51 -27.94 -29.33
N HIS A 81 -8.17 -27.97 -28.07
CA HIS A 81 -8.71 -27.08 -27.06
C HIS A 81 -7.59 -26.20 -26.49
N VAL A 82 -7.93 -24.99 -26.09
CA VAL A 82 -7.00 -24.04 -25.49
C VAL A 82 -7.36 -23.89 -24.02
N LEU A 83 -6.40 -24.11 -23.13
CA LEU A 83 -6.51 -23.84 -21.71
C LEU A 83 -5.65 -22.61 -21.39
N ASP A 84 -6.23 -21.61 -20.76
CA ASP A 84 -5.52 -20.41 -20.31
C ASP A 84 -4.79 -20.70 -18.99
N LEU A 85 -3.48 -20.46 -18.99
CA LEU A 85 -2.60 -20.64 -17.83
C LEU A 85 -2.35 -19.33 -17.09
N SER A 86 -2.96 -18.22 -17.52
CA SER A 86 -2.78 -16.93 -16.89
C SER A 86 -3.25 -16.93 -15.44
N SER A 87 -2.57 -16.15 -14.60
CA SER A 87 -2.99 -15.94 -13.22
C SER A 87 -4.30 -15.14 -13.16
N ARG A 88 -5.23 -15.62 -12.34
CA ARG A 88 -6.53 -15.01 -12.11
C ARG A 88 -6.60 -14.47 -10.71
N ARG A 89 -7.11 -13.25 -10.58
CA ARG A 89 -7.38 -12.62 -9.29
C ARG A 89 -8.81 -12.92 -8.88
N ILE A 90 -8.99 -13.58 -7.76
CA ILE A 90 -10.27 -14.03 -7.26
C ILE A 90 -10.55 -13.37 -5.92
N MET A 91 -11.71 -12.74 -5.79
CA MET A 91 -12.17 -12.19 -4.52
C MET A 91 -12.88 -13.28 -3.72
N VAL A 92 -12.41 -13.51 -2.50
CA VAL A 92 -12.98 -14.49 -1.58
C VAL A 92 -13.63 -13.75 -0.44
N GLN A 93 -14.93 -13.93 -0.29
CA GLN A 93 -15.73 -13.29 0.74
C GLN A 93 -16.43 -14.33 1.59
N ILE A 94 -16.30 -14.25 2.89
CA ILE A 94 -17.11 -15.02 3.82
C ILE A 94 -17.90 -14.07 4.73
N ARG A 95 -19.14 -14.40 4.92
CA ARG A 95 -20.06 -13.65 5.79
C ARG A 95 -20.51 -14.54 6.94
N ASN A 96 -20.69 -13.93 8.11
CA ASN A 96 -21.17 -14.60 9.31
C ASN A 96 -20.34 -15.83 9.72
N ALA A 97 -19.03 -15.82 9.50
CA ALA A 97 -18.15 -16.89 9.99
C ALA A 97 -18.03 -16.76 11.51
N VAL A 98 -18.24 -17.84 12.23
CA VAL A 98 -18.18 -17.85 13.70
C VAL A 98 -16.77 -18.21 14.14
N SER A 99 -16.13 -17.31 14.90
CA SER A 99 -14.80 -17.56 15.50
C SER A 99 -14.88 -18.59 16.64
N GLY A 100 -13.73 -19.09 17.08
CA GLY A 100 -13.65 -20.01 18.23
C GLY A 100 -14.23 -19.45 19.54
N GLN A 101 -14.46 -18.14 19.60
CA GLN A 101 -15.10 -17.44 20.72
C GLN A 101 -16.59 -17.17 20.51
N GLY A 102 -17.18 -17.64 19.41
CA GLY A 102 -18.60 -17.44 19.10
C GLY A 102 -18.93 -16.07 18.47
N ILE A 103 -17.93 -15.30 18.06
CA ILE A 103 -18.09 -13.99 17.44
C ILE A 103 -18.24 -14.14 15.94
N LYS A 104 -19.25 -13.48 15.36
CA LYS A 104 -19.50 -13.49 13.93
C LYS A 104 -18.58 -12.48 13.23
N LEU A 105 -17.84 -12.96 12.24
CA LEU A 105 -16.90 -12.17 11.45
C LEU A 105 -17.26 -12.24 9.98
N ASN A 106 -17.02 -11.13 9.30
CA ASN A 106 -17.01 -11.04 7.85
C ASN A 106 -15.56 -10.81 7.41
N LEU A 107 -15.07 -11.63 6.50
CA LEU A 107 -13.72 -11.52 5.98
C LEU A 107 -13.75 -11.39 4.46
N ASP A 108 -12.97 -10.46 3.99
CA ASP A 108 -12.73 -10.24 2.57
C ASP A 108 -11.25 -10.50 2.28
N GLY A 109 -10.99 -11.35 1.31
CA GLY A 109 -9.64 -11.72 0.88
C GLY A 109 -9.51 -11.71 -0.64
N VAL A 110 -8.27 -11.76 -1.09
CA VAL A 110 -7.92 -11.89 -2.51
C VAL A 110 -6.94 -13.04 -2.69
N ALA A 111 -7.29 -13.92 -3.59
CA ALA A 111 -6.44 -15.01 -4.04
C ALA A 111 -5.94 -14.75 -5.46
N ILE A 112 -4.69 -15.13 -5.73
CA ILE A 112 -4.14 -15.21 -7.08
C ILE A 112 -3.90 -16.67 -7.36
N VAL A 113 -4.62 -17.21 -8.34
CA VAL A 113 -4.59 -18.62 -8.72
C VAL A 113 -4.29 -18.76 -10.19
N LYS A 114 -3.55 -19.78 -10.56
CA LYS A 114 -3.26 -20.16 -11.94
C LYS A 114 -3.36 -21.66 -12.12
N VAL A 115 -3.44 -22.12 -13.35
CA VAL A 115 -3.24 -23.54 -13.67
C VAL A 115 -1.75 -23.87 -13.50
N GLY A 116 -1.44 -24.98 -12.85
CA GLY A 116 -0.05 -25.41 -12.66
C GLY A 116 0.68 -25.60 -13.98
N GLY A 117 1.97 -25.20 -14.02
CA GLY A 117 2.80 -25.23 -15.24
C GLY A 117 3.32 -26.61 -15.63
N ASN A 118 3.02 -27.67 -14.89
CA ASN A 118 3.39 -29.03 -15.21
C ASN A 118 2.30 -29.74 -16.02
N GLU A 119 2.69 -30.78 -16.78
CA GLU A 119 1.77 -31.51 -17.65
C GLU A 119 0.61 -32.14 -16.88
N ASP A 120 0.87 -32.68 -15.68
CA ASP A 120 -0.13 -33.32 -14.84
C ASP A 120 -1.19 -32.35 -14.32
N SER A 121 -0.77 -31.16 -13.87
CA SER A 121 -1.70 -30.11 -13.43
C SER A 121 -2.55 -29.60 -14.60
N ILE A 122 -1.96 -29.39 -15.77
CA ILE A 122 -2.69 -28.96 -16.96
C ILE A 122 -3.71 -30.01 -17.35
N ARG A 123 -3.34 -31.29 -17.28
CA ARG A 123 -4.25 -32.42 -17.58
C ARG A 123 -5.39 -32.49 -16.58
N ALA A 124 -5.11 -32.36 -15.29
CA ALA A 124 -6.12 -32.34 -14.23
C ALA A 124 -7.10 -31.19 -14.41
N ALA A 125 -6.58 -29.97 -14.66
CA ALA A 125 -7.40 -28.79 -14.91
C ALA A 125 -8.23 -28.93 -16.19
N ALA A 126 -7.63 -29.48 -17.25
CA ALA A 126 -8.35 -29.75 -18.50
C ALA A 126 -9.52 -30.73 -18.35
N GLN A 127 -9.34 -31.78 -17.59
CA GLN A 127 -10.41 -32.78 -17.37
C GLN A 127 -11.66 -32.17 -16.76
N ARG A 128 -11.48 -31.07 -15.98
CA ARG A 128 -12.60 -30.47 -15.24
C ARG A 128 -13.07 -29.13 -15.86
N PHE A 129 -12.14 -28.28 -16.25
CA PHE A 129 -12.46 -26.90 -16.58
C PHE A 129 -12.31 -26.56 -18.07
N LEU A 130 -11.89 -27.54 -18.93
CA LEU A 130 -11.59 -27.25 -20.34
C LEU A 130 -12.70 -26.50 -21.08
N MET A 131 -13.95 -26.87 -20.81
CA MET A 131 -15.13 -26.29 -21.46
C MET A 131 -15.78 -25.17 -20.62
N GLN A 132 -15.34 -25.00 -19.38
CA GLN A 132 -15.95 -24.10 -18.38
C GLN A 132 -14.86 -23.43 -17.56
N GLN A 133 -13.95 -22.70 -18.24
CA GLN A 133 -12.79 -22.09 -17.56
C GLN A 133 -13.20 -21.01 -16.55
N GLU A 134 -14.39 -20.45 -16.65
CA GLU A 134 -14.97 -19.51 -15.69
C GLU A 134 -15.27 -20.17 -14.33
N GLU A 135 -15.56 -21.46 -14.32
CA GLU A 135 -15.80 -22.21 -13.08
C GLU A 135 -14.54 -22.35 -12.19
N ILE A 136 -13.35 -22.13 -12.74
CA ILE A 136 -12.12 -22.07 -11.94
C ILE A 136 -12.25 -21.01 -10.84
N GLU A 137 -12.84 -19.86 -11.14
CA GLU A 137 -13.01 -18.78 -10.18
C GLU A 137 -13.99 -19.18 -9.07
N THR A 138 -15.14 -19.71 -9.45
CA THR A 138 -16.18 -20.16 -8.50
C THR A 138 -15.67 -21.30 -7.62
N PHE A 139 -15.04 -22.31 -8.22
CA PHE A 139 -14.47 -23.43 -7.48
C PHE A 139 -13.40 -22.98 -6.48
N THR A 140 -12.50 -22.11 -6.91
CA THR A 140 -11.44 -21.56 -6.04
C THR A 140 -12.04 -20.75 -4.91
N GLN A 141 -13.02 -19.90 -5.21
CA GLN A 141 -13.71 -19.08 -4.21
C GLN A 141 -14.39 -19.95 -3.15
N GLU A 142 -15.11 -20.99 -3.56
CA GLU A 142 -15.78 -21.92 -2.65
C GLU A 142 -14.80 -22.71 -1.79
N THR A 143 -13.71 -23.19 -2.39
CA THR A 143 -12.66 -23.93 -1.69
C THR A 143 -12.00 -23.07 -0.61
N LEU A 144 -11.58 -21.86 -0.98
CA LEU A 144 -10.96 -20.93 -0.05
C LEU A 144 -11.93 -20.42 1.01
N ALA A 145 -13.19 -20.19 0.65
CA ALA A 145 -14.23 -19.80 1.62
C ALA A 145 -14.49 -20.94 2.64
N GLY A 146 -14.43 -22.19 2.19
CA GLY A 146 -14.52 -23.36 3.07
C GLY A 146 -13.35 -23.44 4.04
N ALA A 147 -12.12 -23.32 3.54
CA ALA A 147 -10.89 -23.31 4.34
C ALA A 147 -10.90 -22.14 5.35
N LEU A 148 -11.26 -20.95 4.90
CA LEU A 148 -11.40 -19.78 5.78
C LEU A 148 -12.38 -20.04 6.92
N ARG A 149 -13.57 -20.59 6.61
CA ARG A 149 -14.59 -20.86 7.62
C ARG A 149 -14.12 -21.92 8.64
N SER A 150 -13.42 -22.96 8.18
CA SER A 150 -12.82 -23.99 9.03
C SER A 150 -11.82 -23.39 10.02
N ILE A 151 -10.87 -22.59 9.51
CA ILE A 151 -9.78 -22.03 10.31
C ILE A 151 -10.28 -20.96 11.27
N VAL A 152 -11.22 -20.10 10.83
CA VAL A 152 -11.85 -19.08 11.68
C VAL A 152 -12.53 -19.71 12.88
N GLY A 153 -13.18 -20.86 12.68
CA GLY A 153 -13.84 -21.61 13.78
C GLY A 153 -12.88 -22.08 14.86
N GLY A 154 -11.61 -22.27 14.56
CA GLY A 154 -10.57 -22.69 15.52
C GLY A 154 -9.75 -21.57 16.15
N LEU A 155 -9.89 -20.32 15.70
CA LEU A 155 -9.07 -19.20 16.13
C LEU A 155 -9.87 -18.13 16.90
N SER A 156 -9.16 -17.37 17.76
CA SER A 156 -9.72 -16.17 18.35
C SER A 156 -9.64 -14.99 17.40
N VAL A 157 -10.54 -14.02 17.54
CA VAL A 157 -10.56 -12.79 16.74
C VAL A 157 -9.24 -12.03 16.85
N GLU A 158 -8.67 -11.98 18.06
CA GLU A 158 -7.37 -11.33 18.28
C GLU A 158 -6.23 -11.99 17.51
N GLN A 159 -6.20 -13.32 17.45
CA GLN A 159 -5.18 -14.07 16.71
C GLN A 159 -5.26 -13.77 15.21
N ILE A 160 -6.48 -13.71 14.66
CA ILE A 160 -6.71 -13.42 13.25
C ILE A 160 -6.24 -12.01 12.89
N ILE A 161 -6.47 -11.02 13.79
CA ILE A 161 -6.12 -9.62 13.55
C ILE A 161 -4.62 -9.37 13.72
N ARG A 162 -4.02 -9.95 14.78
CA ARG A 162 -2.61 -9.73 15.11
C ARG A 162 -1.65 -10.37 14.11
N ASP A 163 -1.98 -11.55 13.62
CA ASP A 163 -1.11 -12.30 12.71
C ASP A 163 -1.87 -12.71 11.44
N ARG A 164 -2.23 -11.71 10.65
CA ARG A 164 -2.92 -11.91 9.37
C ARG A 164 -2.11 -12.76 8.40
N ALA A 165 -0.77 -12.67 8.46
CA ALA A 165 0.10 -13.41 7.56
C ALA A 165 0.09 -14.92 7.88
N ALA A 166 0.23 -15.30 9.15
CA ALA A 166 0.13 -16.70 9.57
C ALA A 166 -1.27 -17.27 9.32
N PHE A 167 -2.31 -16.45 9.49
CA PHE A 167 -3.67 -16.87 9.18
C PHE A 167 -3.85 -17.12 7.67
N ALA A 168 -3.37 -16.20 6.82
CA ALA A 168 -3.43 -16.37 5.37
C ALA A 168 -2.65 -17.60 4.90
N GLN A 169 -1.49 -17.86 5.51
CA GLN A 169 -0.69 -19.06 5.20
C GLN A 169 -1.43 -20.35 5.57
N ARG A 170 -2.07 -20.41 6.73
CA ARG A 170 -2.88 -21.59 7.12
C ARG A 170 -4.03 -21.85 6.15
N VAL A 171 -4.67 -20.79 5.66
CA VAL A 171 -5.73 -20.92 4.64
C VAL A 171 -5.18 -21.46 3.34
N ALA A 172 -4.00 -21.00 2.93
CA ALA A 172 -3.31 -21.52 1.75
C ALA A 172 -2.98 -23.00 1.90
N ASP A 173 -2.36 -23.38 3.02
CA ASP A 173 -1.96 -24.75 3.31
C ASP A 173 -3.18 -25.71 3.36
N GLU A 174 -4.28 -25.31 3.98
CA GLU A 174 -5.52 -26.11 4.09
C GLU A 174 -6.18 -26.31 2.71
N SER A 175 -6.10 -25.30 1.84
CA SER A 175 -6.70 -25.34 0.50
C SER A 175 -5.81 -26.00 -0.56
N GLU A 176 -4.49 -26.11 -0.31
CA GLU A 176 -3.50 -26.56 -1.29
C GLU A 176 -3.83 -27.94 -1.87
N ALA A 177 -4.15 -28.91 -1.03
CA ALA A 177 -4.47 -30.27 -1.48
C ALA A 177 -5.68 -30.30 -2.43
N SER A 178 -6.72 -29.51 -2.12
CA SER A 178 -7.94 -29.43 -2.94
C SER A 178 -7.67 -28.75 -4.28
N LEU A 179 -6.91 -27.65 -4.28
CA LEU A 179 -6.57 -26.90 -5.48
C LEU A 179 -5.61 -27.69 -6.39
N THR A 180 -4.57 -28.28 -5.81
CA THR A 180 -3.58 -29.08 -6.54
C THR A 180 -4.22 -30.32 -7.16
N GLY A 181 -5.16 -30.99 -6.47
CA GLY A 181 -5.94 -32.09 -7.02
C GLY A 181 -6.79 -31.73 -8.24
N GLN A 182 -7.03 -30.44 -8.46
CA GLN A 182 -7.71 -29.89 -9.64
C GLN A 182 -6.76 -29.33 -10.69
N GLY A 183 -5.44 -29.41 -10.45
CA GLY A 183 -4.42 -28.81 -11.31
C GLY A 183 -4.25 -27.31 -11.15
N LEU A 184 -4.77 -26.73 -10.06
CA LEU A 184 -4.67 -25.31 -9.74
C LEU A 184 -3.56 -25.07 -8.71
N VAL A 185 -2.87 -23.94 -8.83
CA VAL A 185 -1.83 -23.50 -7.90
C VAL A 185 -2.22 -22.14 -7.34
N LEU A 186 -2.22 -22.03 -6.03
CA LEU A 186 -2.42 -20.78 -5.32
C LEU A 186 -1.07 -20.08 -5.20
N ASP A 187 -0.88 -18.97 -5.94
CA ASP A 187 0.34 -18.19 -5.88
C ASP A 187 0.38 -17.31 -4.61
N THR A 188 -0.75 -16.70 -4.27
CA THR A 188 -0.85 -15.78 -3.13
C THR A 188 -2.28 -15.75 -2.62
N PHE A 189 -2.42 -15.70 -1.30
CA PHE A 189 -3.67 -15.38 -0.63
C PHE A 189 -3.44 -14.27 0.39
N GLN A 190 -4.26 -13.22 0.37
CA GLN A 190 -4.16 -12.07 1.26
C GLN A 190 -5.53 -11.70 1.80
N ILE A 191 -5.58 -11.36 3.08
CA ILE A 191 -6.78 -10.84 3.73
C ILE A 191 -6.78 -9.32 3.57
N GLN A 192 -7.86 -8.78 3.05
CA GLN A 192 -8.03 -7.35 2.85
C GLN A 192 -8.71 -6.69 4.03
N ASP A 193 -9.87 -7.20 4.42
CA ASP A 193 -10.68 -6.61 5.48
C ASP A 193 -11.27 -7.67 6.40
N ILE A 194 -11.44 -7.26 7.68
CA ILE A 194 -12.06 -8.07 8.72
C ILE A 194 -13.02 -7.18 9.48
N THR A 195 -14.30 -7.50 9.40
CA THR A 195 -15.37 -6.77 10.10
C THR A 195 -16.21 -7.72 10.93
N ASP A 196 -16.83 -7.22 11.95
CA ASP A 196 -17.81 -7.96 12.76
C ASP A 196 -19.22 -7.37 12.58
N ASP A 197 -20.24 -8.16 12.85
CA ASP A 197 -21.64 -7.71 12.82
C ASP A 197 -22.03 -6.91 14.07
N GLY A 198 -21.14 -6.84 15.06
CA GLY A 198 -21.38 -6.20 16.34
C GLY A 198 -20.45 -5.03 16.62
N THR A 199 -20.14 -4.85 17.87
CA THR A 199 -19.23 -3.82 18.39
C THR A 199 -17.92 -4.38 18.91
N TYR A 200 -17.67 -5.68 18.76
CA TYR A 200 -16.53 -6.36 19.37
C TYR A 200 -15.19 -5.78 18.92
N LEU A 201 -15.00 -5.56 17.62
CA LEU A 201 -13.75 -5.00 17.08
C LEU A 201 -13.55 -3.56 17.54
N SER A 202 -14.62 -2.76 17.59
CA SER A 202 -14.58 -1.40 18.10
C SER A 202 -14.28 -1.38 19.59
N ASP A 203 -14.88 -2.26 20.37
CA ASP A 203 -14.67 -2.36 21.81
C ASP A 203 -13.27 -2.90 22.15
N LEU A 204 -12.72 -3.79 21.35
CA LEU A 204 -11.35 -4.27 21.46
C LEU A 204 -10.32 -3.13 21.25
N GLY A 205 -10.61 -2.18 20.38
CA GLY A 205 -9.78 -1.01 20.11
C GLY A 205 -9.93 0.14 21.12
N ARG A 206 -11.04 0.20 21.87
CA ARG A 206 -11.34 1.30 22.82
C ARG A 206 -10.29 1.51 23.90
N PRO A 207 -9.76 0.48 24.59
CA PRO A 207 -8.73 0.67 25.62
C PRO A 207 -7.45 1.30 25.03
N GLU A 208 -7.01 0.86 23.86
CA GLU A 208 -5.82 1.41 23.22
C GLU A 208 -6.06 2.83 22.71
N SER A 209 -7.23 3.11 22.15
CA SER A 209 -7.64 4.45 21.74
C SER A 209 -7.70 5.40 22.94
N ALA A 210 -8.27 4.96 24.07
CA ALA A 210 -8.32 5.74 25.31
C ALA A 210 -6.91 6.03 25.86
N LYS A 211 -6.00 5.06 25.80
CA LYS A 211 -4.61 5.22 26.22
C LYS A 211 -3.84 6.21 25.34
N VAL A 212 -4.01 6.12 24.03
CA VAL A 212 -3.43 7.09 23.08
C VAL A 212 -3.99 8.49 23.35
N GLY A 213 -5.30 8.61 23.57
CA GLY A 213 -5.94 9.87 23.96
C GLY A 213 -5.39 10.45 25.27
N GLN A 214 -5.16 9.61 26.27
CA GLN A 214 -4.55 10.03 27.53
C GLN A 214 -3.11 10.55 27.31
N ILE A 215 -2.29 9.84 26.55
CA ILE A 215 -0.91 10.26 26.24
C ILE A 215 -0.92 11.60 25.51
N ALA A 216 -1.79 11.77 24.52
CA ALA A 216 -1.94 13.02 23.79
C ALA A 216 -2.36 14.18 24.70
N ALA A 217 -3.33 13.97 25.59
CA ALA A 217 -3.78 14.98 26.55
C ALA A 217 -2.67 15.38 27.54
N ILE A 218 -1.87 14.43 28.02
CA ILE A 218 -0.71 14.71 28.89
C ILE A 218 0.35 15.52 28.13
N ALA A 219 0.67 15.14 26.88
CA ALA A 219 1.63 15.85 26.05
C ALA A 219 1.18 17.30 25.79
N GLU A 220 -0.10 17.49 25.48
CA GLU A 220 -0.69 18.81 25.27
C GLU A 220 -0.67 19.66 26.56
N ALA A 221 -1.01 19.08 27.70
CA ALA A 221 -0.95 19.76 28.98
C ALA A 221 0.50 20.16 29.37
N ASN A 222 1.48 19.32 29.06
CA ASN A 222 2.89 19.62 29.26
C ASN A 222 3.37 20.77 28.37
N ALA A 223 3.03 20.71 27.07
CA ALA A 223 3.37 21.78 26.13
C ALA A 223 2.75 23.12 26.52
N ARG A 224 1.49 23.12 26.99
CA ARG A 224 0.85 24.35 27.52
C ARG A 224 1.56 24.89 28.76
N ARG A 225 1.97 24.01 29.69
CA ARG A 225 2.74 24.45 30.86
C ARG A 225 4.08 25.05 30.50
N GLU A 226 4.82 24.42 29.59
CA GLU A 226 6.11 24.93 29.11
C GLU A 226 5.96 26.28 28.41
N ALA A 227 4.96 26.42 27.57
CA ALA A 227 4.65 27.68 26.90
C ALA A 227 4.31 28.79 27.90
N GLU A 228 3.51 28.49 28.94
CA GLU A 228 3.15 29.44 29.96
C GLU A 228 4.36 29.82 30.86
N GLN A 229 5.20 28.86 31.21
CA GLN A 229 6.45 29.12 31.94
C GLN A 229 7.41 30.01 31.14
N ALA A 230 7.55 29.73 29.82
CA ALA A 230 8.37 30.56 28.94
C ALA A 230 7.81 31.98 28.82
N ARG A 231 6.47 32.12 28.75
CA ARG A 231 5.81 33.42 28.75
C ARG A 231 6.06 34.20 30.02
N LEU A 232 5.87 33.59 31.18
CA LEU A 232 6.10 34.22 32.48
C LEU A 232 7.57 34.58 32.69
N ALA A 233 8.50 33.74 32.25
CA ALA A 233 9.94 34.05 32.30
C ALA A 233 10.28 35.26 31.43
N ALA A 234 9.72 35.35 30.21
CA ALA A 234 9.89 36.49 29.33
C ALA A 234 9.27 37.77 29.90
N GLU A 235 8.08 37.70 30.50
CA GLU A 235 7.44 38.82 31.20
C GLU A 235 8.27 39.32 32.39
N GLN A 236 8.88 38.40 33.16
CA GLN A 236 9.79 38.76 34.24
C GLN A 236 11.05 39.49 33.74
N GLU A 237 11.64 38.98 32.65
CA GLU A 237 12.82 39.60 32.05
C GLU A 237 12.53 40.99 31.48
N ILE A 238 11.38 41.19 30.87
CA ILE A 238 10.87 42.48 30.43
C ILE A 238 10.70 43.43 31.61
N ALA A 239 10.03 42.99 32.68
CA ALA A 239 9.82 43.79 33.88
C ALA A 239 11.12 44.18 34.58
N ILE A 240 12.15 43.32 34.61
CA ILE A 240 13.46 43.60 35.13
C ILE A 240 14.15 44.67 34.25
N SER A 241 14.08 44.53 32.93
CA SER A 241 14.68 45.46 31.98
C SER A 241 14.02 46.84 32.03
N GLU A 242 12.69 46.88 32.16
CA GLU A 242 11.94 48.11 32.37
C GLU A 242 12.32 48.83 33.68
N ARG A 243 12.48 48.05 34.76
CA ARG A 243 12.93 48.60 36.04
C ARG A 243 14.33 49.16 35.97
N GLU A 244 15.27 48.46 35.30
CA GLU A 244 16.64 48.97 35.09
C GLU A 244 16.64 50.25 34.23
N LEU A 245 15.80 50.29 33.21
CA LEU A 245 15.65 51.47 32.37
C LEU A 245 15.16 52.66 33.21
N VAL A 246 14.10 52.49 33.99
CA VAL A 246 13.56 53.54 34.85
C VAL A 246 14.57 54.01 35.91
N LEU A 247 15.38 53.09 36.47
CA LEU A 247 16.44 53.44 37.40
C LEU A 247 17.55 54.27 36.72
N LYS A 248 17.98 53.87 35.53
CA LYS A 248 18.94 54.62 34.73
C LYS A 248 18.42 55.98 34.28
N GLU A 249 17.17 56.06 33.89
CA GLU A 249 16.52 57.35 33.55
C GLU A 249 16.46 58.27 34.78
N ALA A 250 16.15 57.71 35.96
CA ALA A 250 16.14 58.48 37.21
C ALA A 250 17.55 58.95 37.62
N GLU A 251 18.58 58.10 37.44
CA GLU A 251 19.98 58.41 37.71
C GLU A 251 20.50 59.52 36.75
N ILE A 252 20.26 59.38 35.45
CA ILE A 252 20.59 60.38 34.44
C ILE A 252 19.85 61.67 34.71
N LYS A 253 18.58 61.60 35.12
CA LYS A 253 17.81 62.77 35.47
C LYS A 253 18.39 63.51 36.71
N ALA A 254 18.75 62.72 37.74
CA ALA A 254 19.40 63.26 38.94
C ALA A 254 20.77 63.95 38.61
N GLU A 255 21.58 63.32 37.74
CA GLU A 255 22.86 63.84 37.30
C GLU A 255 22.71 65.09 36.43
N THR A 256 21.72 65.11 35.53
CA THR A 256 21.39 66.27 34.69
C THR A 256 20.86 67.42 35.54
N ASP A 257 20.01 67.08 36.53
CA ASP A 257 19.50 68.16 37.41
C ASP A 257 20.60 68.75 38.33
N ALA A 258 21.55 67.87 38.76
CA ALA A 258 22.75 68.33 39.48
C ALA A 258 23.68 69.21 38.58
N ALA A 259 23.90 68.74 37.34
CA ALA A 259 24.70 69.53 36.35
C ALA A 259 24.04 70.86 35.96
N ARG A 260 22.69 70.84 35.83
CA ARG A 260 21.94 72.12 35.61
C ARG A 260 22.02 73.04 36.80
N ALA A 261 21.96 72.51 38.01
CA ALA A 261 22.10 73.29 39.22
C ALA A 261 23.53 73.93 39.31
N GLN A 262 24.56 73.16 38.95
CA GLN A 262 25.96 73.63 38.89
C GLN A 262 26.18 74.69 37.77
N ALA A 263 25.60 74.45 36.57
CA ALA A 263 25.69 75.41 35.46
C ALA A 263 24.95 76.77 35.76
N ALA A 264 23.79 76.65 36.40
CA ALA A 264 23.03 77.81 36.87
C ALA A 264 23.79 78.59 37.96
N ALA A 265 24.54 77.92 38.79
CA ALA A 265 25.38 78.56 39.82
C ALA A 265 26.65 79.16 39.25
N ALA A 266 27.19 78.68 38.10
CA ALA A 266 28.44 79.15 37.48
C ALA A 266 28.26 80.11 36.30
N GLY A 267 27.03 80.47 35.93
CA GLY A 267 26.60 81.41 34.88
C GLY A 267 27.46 81.50 33.65
N PRO A 268 27.35 80.70 32.61
CA PRO A 268 27.00 81.26 31.30
C PRO A 268 26.04 80.37 30.50
N LEU A 269 25.03 80.95 29.90
CA LEU A 269 23.99 80.41 29.04
C LEU A 269 24.51 79.61 27.82
N ALA A 270 25.72 79.89 27.37
CA ALA A 270 26.29 79.22 26.18
C ALA A 270 26.75 77.81 26.37
N GLN A 271 26.91 77.31 27.61
CA GLN A 271 27.29 75.92 27.93
C GLN A 271 26.06 75.03 28.08
N ALA A 272 24.98 75.61 28.58
CA ALA A 272 23.72 74.84 28.77
C ALA A 272 23.08 74.43 27.44
N ASP A 273 23.17 75.20 26.37
CA ASP A 273 22.60 74.90 25.05
C ASP A 273 23.36 73.76 24.35
N ARG A 274 24.67 73.65 24.55
CA ARG A 274 25.45 72.50 24.00
C ARG A 274 25.20 71.22 24.72
N ASP A 275 25.08 71.21 26.04
CA ASP A 275 24.84 70.06 26.85
C ASP A 275 23.40 69.56 26.62
N GLN A 276 22.44 70.42 26.40
CA GLN A 276 21.07 70.03 26.10
C GLN A 276 20.93 69.39 24.71
N ALA A 277 21.71 69.81 23.71
CA ALA A 277 21.70 69.20 22.38
C ALA A 277 22.31 67.78 22.39
N ILE A 278 23.37 67.56 23.18
CA ILE A 278 24.00 66.19 23.31
C ILE A 278 23.09 65.25 24.02
N LEU A 279 22.40 65.65 25.07
CA LEU A 279 21.48 64.83 25.84
C LEU A 279 20.25 64.39 25.03
N THR A 280 19.68 65.28 24.21
CA THR A 280 18.55 65.01 23.32
C THR A 280 18.91 63.99 22.22
N GLU A 281 20.15 64.01 21.74
CA GLU A 281 20.59 63.02 20.75
C GLU A 281 20.83 61.64 21.37
N GLN A 282 21.31 61.51 22.60
CA GLN A 282 21.49 60.33 23.35
C GLN A 282 20.13 59.63 23.70
N GLU A 283 19.13 60.44 24.07
CA GLU A 283 17.76 59.96 24.29
C GLU A 283 17.13 59.38 23.03
N LYS A 284 17.29 60.04 21.89
CA LYS A 284 16.82 59.52 20.60
C LYS A 284 17.50 58.21 20.19
N VAL A 285 18.78 58.05 20.50
CA VAL A 285 19.51 56.81 20.25
C VAL A 285 19.02 55.70 21.19
N ALA A 286 18.81 56.01 22.48
CA ALA A 286 18.30 55.02 23.44
C ALA A 286 16.86 54.52 23.12
N VAL A 287 15.99 55.45 22.69
CA VAL A 287 14.62 55.10 22.25
C VAL A 287 14.64 54.27 20.98
N ARG A 288 15.52 54.55 20.04
CA ARG A 288 15.68 53.71 18.83
C ARG A 288 16.23 52.32 19.15
N GLN A 289 17.16 52.21 20.09
CA GLN A 289 17.70 50.90 20.53
C GLN A 289 16.65 50.08 21.30
N ALA A 290 15.85 50.71 22.16
CA ALA A 290 14.75 50.07 22.86
C ALA A 290 13.66 49.57 21.88
N ALA A 291 13.28 50.36 20.89
CA ALA A 291 12.32 50.01 19.86
C ALA A 291 12.82 48.88 18.92
N LEU A 292 14.13 48.80 18.67
CA LEU A 292 14.73 47.69 17.92
C LEU A 292 14.73 46.39 18.73
N LYS A 293 15.02 46.49 20.03
CA LYS A 293 15.07 45.32 20.92
C LYS A 293 13.66 44.75 21.17
N ASP A 294 12.65 45.57 21.28
CA ASP A 294 11.26 45.17 21.41
C ASP A 294 10.73 44.47 20.12
N ARG A 295 11.13 44.98 18.93
CA ARG A 295 10.83 44.34 17.65
C ARG A 295 11.55 43.01 17.45
N GLN A 296 12.77 42.84 17.96
CA GLN A 296 13.50 41.56 17.90
C GLN A 296 12.83 40.52 18.79
N LEU A 297 12.41 40.84 19.99
CA LEU A 297 11.68 39.98 20.91
C LEU A 297 10.29 39.55 20.36
N ASP A 298 9.61 40.45 19.67
CA ASP A 298 8.31 40.17 19.06
C ASP A 298 8.43 39.17 17.87
N THR A 299 9.55 39.24 17.13
CA THR A 299 9.79 38.41 15.94
C THR A 299 10.38 37.03 16.30
N GLU A 300 11.24 36.93 17.31
CA GLU A 300 11.95 35.69 17.65
C GLU A 300 11.21 34.78 18.66
N VAL A 301 10.37 35.36 19.50
CA VAL A 301 9.71 34.63 20.58
C VAL A 301 8.20 34.52 20.41
N ARG A 302 7.50 35.62 20.10
CA ARG A 302 6.03 35.60 19.99
C ARG A 302 5.52 34.94 18.71
N LYS A 303 6.03 35.30 17.55
CA LYS A 303 5.57 34.72 16.28
C LYS A 303 5.79 33.21 16.13
N PRO A 304 6.93 32.61 16.55
CA PRO A 304 7.08 31.16 16.53
C PRO A 304 6.20 30.42 17.53
N ALA A 305 5.89 31.04 18.66
CA ALA A 305 4.98 30.45 19.67
C ALA A 305 3.53 30.43 19.19
N ASP A 306 3.09 31.51 18.52
CA ASP A 306 1.75 31.60 17.94
C ASP A 306 1.59 30.69 16.71
N ALA A 307 2.63 30.52 15.89
CA ALA A 307 2.63 29.57 14.77
C ALA A 307 2.53 28.11 15.25
N LYS A 308 3.29 27.73 16.29
CA LYS A 308 3.18 26.39 16.91
C LYS A 308 1.82 26.13 17.54
N ARG A 309 1.22 27.14 18.12
CA ARG A 309 -0.11 27.05 18.70
C ARG A 309 -1.19 26.85 17.62
N TYR A 310 -1.06 27.55 16.49
CA TYR A 310 -1.97 27.39 15.35
C TYR A 310 -1.81 26.03 14.66
N GLU A 311 -0.59 25.49 14.54
CA GLU A 311 -0.35 24.13 14.00
C GLU A 311 -0.94 23.05 14.90
N THR A 312 -0.87 23.20 16.24
CA THR A 312 -1.49 22.25 17.17
C THR A 312 -3.01 22.34 17.21
N GLU A 313 -3.59 23.52 17.02
CA GLU A 313 -5.04 23.70 16.91
C GLU A 313 -5.60 23.12 15.59
N THR A 314 -4.90 23.26 14.47
CA THR A 314 -5.33 22.68 13.18
C THR A 314 -5.14 21.17 13.12
N ALA A 315 -4.13 20.60 13.81
CA ALA A 315 -3.93 19.16 13.91
C ALA A 315 -4.94 18.44 14.81
N ALA A 316 -5.64 19.18 15.68
CA ALA A 316 -6.69 18.64 16.56
C ALA A 316 -8.10 18.68 15.92
N GLN A 317 -8.27 19.36 14.77
CA GLN A 317 -9.55 19.47 14.05
C GLN A 317 -9.62 18.60 12.78
N GLY A 318 -8.56 17.89 12.37
CA GLY A 318 -8.51 16.90 11.29
C GLY A 318 -8.36 15.47 11.82
#